data_8d193b2e3258bc77d66e5a6ed2bbd3fd
#
_entry.id   8d193b2e3258bc77d66e5a6ed2bbd3fd
#
_cell.length_a   1.000
_cell.length_b   1.000
_cell.length_c   1.000
_cell.angle_alpha   90.00
_cell.angle_beta   90.00
_cell.angle_gamma   90.00
#
_symmetry.space_group_name_H-M   'P 1'
#
loop_
_entity.id
_entity.type
_entity.pdbx_description
1 polymer ?
#
loop_
_entity_poly.entity_id
_entity_poly.type
_entity_poly.pdbx_seq_one_letter_code
_entity_poly.pdbx_strand_id
1 'polypeptide(L)'
;MKSISNVIHQQKREIMKDASLKRAFGDGFQVAYTRDKNLSDMLCKSKLRPKPPGFQDNKSDVHGWWPCKKCTSCKHSSPEVTYIRIHHKDDYINIRNKITCLTRNTIYIIECVRCLDQYAGSTCQPFRLRCDQWRSDININKKSGDVIQHFNMKGHDISTHFRMTPIEIVYGDEDTLRIRERMYIDTYGLLESGMNTKRTT
;
A
#
# COMPACT_ATOMS: atom_id res chain seq x y z
N MET A 1 27.11 -15.76 -31.24
CA MET A 1 26.69 -14.44 -30.72
C MET A 1 27.90 -13.76 -30.12
N LYS A 2 28.21 -12.51 -30.53
CA LYS A 2 29.30 -11.72 -29.88
C LYS A 2 28.81 -11.34 -28.49
N SER A 3 29.64 -11.57 -27.48
CA SER A 3 29.33 -11.13 -26.10
C SER A 3 29.14 -9.61 -26.07
N ILE A 4 28.19 -9.12 -25.29
CA ILE A 4 27.93 -7.69 -25.07
C ILE A 4 29.22 -6.97 -24.68
N SER A 5 30.09 -7.61 -23.87
CA SER A 5 31.39 -7.11 -23.50
C SER A 5 32.29 -6.84 -24.72
N ASN A 6 32.29 -7.72 -25.73
CA ASN A 6 33.07 -7.51 -26.93
C ASN A 6 32.59 -6.35 -27.80
N VAL A 7 31.27 -6.13 -27.83
CA VAL A 7 30.67 -4.96 -28.52
C VAL A 7 31.09 -3.66 -27.83
N ILE A 8 31.00 -3.60 -26.52
CA ILE A 8 31.39 -2.44 -25.73
C ILE A 8 32.90 -2.14 -25.88
N HIS A 9 33.76 -3.16 -25.86
CA HIS A 9 35.19 -2.96 -26.06
C HIS A 9 35.53 -2.50 -27.48
N GLN A 10 34.77 -2.94 -28.49
CA GLN A 10 34.92 -2.44 -29.84
C GLN A 10 34.52 -0.96 -29.96
N GLN A 11 33.39 -0.59 -29.41
CA GLN A 11 32.92 0.83 -29.39
C GLN A 11 33.89 1.73 -28.60
N LYS A 12 34.43 1.27 -27.48
CA LYS A 12 35.44 2.00 -26.71
C LYS A 12 36.65 2.36 -27.58
N ARG A 13 37.13 1.41 -28.39
CA ARG A 13 38.27 1.67 -29.31
C ARG A 13 37.96 2.71 -30.35
N GLU A 14 36.74 2.75 -30.89
CA GLU A 14 36.32 3.75 -31.86
C GLU A 14 36.19 5.14 -31.20
N ILE A 15 35.57 5.23 -30.05
CA ILE A 15 35.44 6.47 -29.26
C ILE A 15 36.81 7.07 -28.93
N MET A 16 37.78 6.24 -28.58
CA MET A 16 39.15 6.71 -28.21
C MET A 16 39.99 7.15 -29.40
N LYS A 17 39.51 6.97 -30.65
CA LYS A 17 40.18 7.54 -31.85
C LYS A 17 39.89 9.03 -32.02
N ASP A 18 38.78 9.52 -31.47
CA ASP A 18 38.42 10.94 -31.52
C ASP A 18 39.20 11.73 -30.44
N ALA A 19 39.93 12.74 -30.87
CA ALA A 19 40.77 13.51 -29.98
C ALA A 19 39.99 14.30 -28.93
N SER A 20 38.77 14.75 -29.22
CA SER A 20 37.90 15.47 -28.32
C SER A 20 37.32 14.57 -27.25
N LEU A 21 36.86 13.37 -27.66
CA LEU A 21 36.33 12.35 -26.74
C LEU A 21 37.44 11.73 -25.88
N LYS A 22 38.62 11.53 -26.43
CA LYS A 22 39.81 11.11 -25.66
C LYS A 22 40.19 12.11 -24.56
N ARG A 23 40.07 13.41 -24.86
CA ARG A 23 40.30 14.47 -23.86
C ARG A 23 39.26 14.49 -22.76
N ALA A 24 37.99 14.21 -23.09
CA ALA A 24 36.89 14.18 -22.14
C ALA A 24 36.93 12.95 -21.24
N PHE A 25 37.31 11.77 -21.76
CA PHE A 25 37.30 10.50 -21.04
C PHE A 25 38.67 10.06 -20.51
N GLY A 26 39.75 10.85 -20.72
CA GLY A 26 41.10 10.51 -20.27
C GLY A 26 41.61 9.19 -20.83
N ASP A 27 42.22 8.35 -19.97
CA ASP A 27 42.76 7.03 -20.38
C ASP A 27 41.71 5.96 -20.63
N GLY A 28 40.46 6.30 -20.54
CA GLY A 28 39.33 5.42 -20.84
C GLY A 28 38.21 5.45 -19.81
N PHE A 29 37.10 4.86 -20.15
CA PHE A 29 35.94 4.72 -19.29
C PHE A 29 35.79 3.27 -18.83
N GLN A 30 35.28 3.09 -17.64
CA GLN A 30 34.91 1.77 -17.12
C GLN A 30 33.42 1.52 -17.37
N VAL A 31 33.13 0.30 -17.81
CA VAL A 31 31.73 -0.15 -17.95
C VAL A 31 31.32 -0.77 -16.63
N ALA A 32 30.40 -0.13 -15.93
CA ALA A 32 29.77 -0.69 -14.74
C ALA A 32 28.46 -1.39 -15.13
N TYR A 33 28.33 -2.63 -14.74
CA TYR A 33 27.06 -3.37 -14.88
C TYR A 33 26.27 -3.21 -13.60
N THR A 34 25.12 -2.57 -13.69
CA THR A 34 24.12 -2.66 -12.63
C THR A 34 23.39 -3.99 -12.82
N ARG A 35 23.48 -4.86 -11.82
CA ARG A 35 22.72 -6.10 -11.79
C ARG A 35 21.24 -5.77 -11.70
N ASP A 36 20.46 -6.29 -12.63
CA ASP A 36 19.01 -6.23 -12.55
C ASP A 36 18.51 -7.02 -11.33
N LYS A 37 17.36 -6.62 -10.79
CA LYS A 37 16.73 -7.34 -9.68
C LYS A 37 16.41 -8.76 -10.14
N ASN A 38 17.00 -9.75 -9.49
CA ASN A 38 16.66 -11.13 -9.76
C ASN A 38 15.40 -11.54 -8.98
N LEU A 39 14.84 -12.69 -9.33
CA LEU A 39 13.69 -13.28 -8.63
C LEU A 39 13.93 -13.38 -7.11
N SER A 40 15.14 -13.67 -6.66
CA SER A 40 15.50 -13.69 -5.25
C SER A 40 15.39 -12.30 -4.60
N ASP A 41 15.82 -11.24 -5.30
CA ASP A 41 15.69 -9.87 -4.81
C ASP A 41 14.22 -9.39 -4.77
N MET A 42 13.37 -9.98 -5.61
CA MET A 42 11.93 -9.71 -5.67
C MET A 42 11.13 -10.54 -4.65
N LEU A 43 11.51 -11.81 -4.45
CA LEU A 43 10.78 -12.75 -3.59
C LEU A 43 11.32 -12.80 -2.16
N CYS A 44 12.64 -12.65 -1.99
CA CYS A 44 13.28 -12.68 -0.69
C CYS A 44 13.61 -11.27 -0.20
N LYS A 45 12.61 -10.54 0.28
CA LYS A 45 12.84 -9.43 1.22
C LYS A 45 13.18 -9.99 2.60
N SER A 46 14.06 -10.99 2.68
CA SER A 46 14.43 -11.53 3.98
C SER A 46 15.29 -10.49 4.72
N LYS A 47 14.85 -10.12 5.91
CA LYS A 47 15.58 -9.30 6.88
C LYS A 47 16.84 -9.99 7.44
N LEU A 48 17.29 -11.08 6.81
CA LEU A 48 18.38 -11.94 7.27
C LEU A 48 19.77 -11.55 6.74
N ARG A 49 19.89 -10.44 6.01
CA ARG A 49 21.24 -9.90 5.76
C ARG A 49 21.73 -9.25 7.05
N PRO A 50 22.85 -9.71 7.63
CA PRO A 50 23.48 -9.01 8.74
C PRO A 50 23.77 -7.58 8.31
N LYS A 51 23.27 -6.61 9.06
CA LYS A 51 23.53 -5.20 8.81
C LYS A 51 25.03 -4.94 8.99
N PRO A 52 25.67 -4.15 8.12
CA PRO A 52 27.08 -3.82 8.30
C PRO A 52 27.29 -3.15 9.67
N PRO A 53 28.41 -3.43 10.36
CA PRO A 53 28.70 -2.83 11.65
C PRO A 53 28.74 -1.29 11.50
N GLY A 54 27.96 -0.59 12.32
CA GLY A 54 27.82 0.87 12.28
C GLY A 54 26.56 1.41 11.60
N PHE A 55 25.72 0.56 11.01
CA PHE A 55 24.42 0.97 10.48
C PHE A 55 23.45 1.17 11.66
N GLN A 56 23.35 2.40 12.14
CA GLN A 56 22.32 2.78 13.10
C GLN A 56 21.00 2.93 12.34
N ASP A 57 20.02 2.09 12.65
CA ASP A 57 18.64 2.30 12.25
C ASP A 57 18.07 3.52 13.00
N ASN A 58 18.46 4.72 12.56
CA ASN A 58 17.90 5.98 13.08
C ASN A 58 16.51 6.29 12.55
N LYS A 59 15.79 5.28 12.04
CA LYS A 59 14.35 5.32 11.87
C LYS A 59 13.80 4.17 12.69
N SER A 60 13.21 4.49 13.84
CA SER A 60 12.17 3.65 14.41
C SER A 60 11.23 3.34 13.24
N ASP A 61 11.21 2.08 12.76
CA ASP A 61 10.24 1.59 11.79
C ASP A 61 8.86 1.62 12.48
N VAL A 62 8.31 2.82 12.58
CA VAL A 62 7.01 3.05 13.20
C VAL A 62 5.97 2.62 12.18
N HIS A 63 5.66 1.32 12.20
CA HIS A 63 4.57 0.75 11.42
C HIS A 63 3.25 1.03 12.12
N GLY A 64 2.17 1.17 11.35
CA GLY A 64 0.84 1.34 11.90
C GLY A 64 0.07 2.50 11.28
N TRP A 65 -1.16 2.63 11.73
CA TRP A 65 -2.04 3.74 11.46
C TRP A 65 -1.85 4.86 12.50
N TRP A 66 -1.55 6.07 12.02
CA TRP A 66 -1.28 7.26 12.83
C TRP A 66 -2.20 8.41 12.46
N PRO A 67 -3.39 8.52 13.07
CA PRO A 67 -4.34 9.61 12.81
C PRO A 67 -3.74 10.96 13.19
N CYS A 68 -3.99 12.00 12.38
CA CYS A 68 -3.46 13.34 12.63
C CYS A 68 -4.14 14.06 13.81
N LYS A 69 -5.26 13.54 14.30
CA LYS A 69 -6.10 14.08 15.40
C LYS A 69 -6.71 15.46 15.12
N LYS A 70 -6.50 16.03 13.93
CA LYS A 70 -6.97 17.38 13.56
C LYS A 70 -8.07 17.37 12.49
N CYS A 71 -8.18 16.35 11.66
CA CYS A 71 -9.21 16.26 10.62
C CYS A 71 -10.48 15.58 11.14
N THR A 72 -11.60 15.84 10.48
CA THR A 72 -12.91 15.24 10.81
C THR A 72 -12.91 13.72 10.70
N SER A 73 -12.18 13.17 9.71
CA SER A 73 -12.06 11.74 9.48
C SER A 73 -11.45 10.99 10.67
N CYS A 74 -10.59 11.63 11.48
CA CYS A 74 -9.98 11.00 12.64
C CYS A 74 -10.99 10.58 13.73
N LYS A 75 -12.17 11.22 13.77
CA LYS A 75 -13.24 10.83 14.71
C LYS A 75 -13.89 9.49 14.32
N HIS A 76 -13.79 9.13 13.04
CA HIS A 76 -14.41 7.94 12.45
C HIS A 76 -13.36 6.92 12.00
N SER A 77 -12.13 7.08 12.44
CA SER A 77 -11.04 6.11 12.22
C SER A 77 -10.65 5.45 13.53
N SER A 78 -10.01 4.31 13.43
CA SER A 78 -9.40 3.67 14.61
C SER A 78 -8.41 4.62 15.29
N PRO A 79 -8.18 4.47 16.60
CA PRO A 79 -7.03 5.08 17.26
C PRO A 79 -5.72 4.61 16.64
N GLU A 80 -4.59 5.03 17.15
CA GLU A 80 -3.29 4.52 16.76
C GLU A 80 -3.24 2.99 16.95
N VAL A 81 -3.05 2.25 15.84
CA VAL A 81 -3.03 0.79 15.87
C VAL A 81 -1.96 0.27 14.91
N THR A 82 -1.36 -0.86 15.27
CA THR A 82 -0.37 -1.57 14.45
C THR A 82 -0.95 -2.81 13.78
N TYR A 83 -2.14 -3.22 14.18
CA TYR A 83 -2.88 -4.34 13.58
C TYR A 83 -4.39 -4.13 13.68
N ILE A 84 -5.15 -4.87 12.87
CA ILE A 84 -6.61 -4.97 12.91
C ILE A 84 -7.01 -6.44 13.06
N ARG A 85 -8.02 -6.71 13.87
CA ARG A 85 -8.64 -8.03 13.97
C ARG A 85 -9.67 -8.25 12.87
N ILE A 86 -9.67 -9.43 12.29
CA ILE A 86 -10.73 -9.91 11.38
C ILE A 86 -11.65 -10.81 12.20
N HIS A 87 -12.83 -10.29 12.51
CA HIS A 87 -13.67 -10.86 13.55
C HIS A 87 -14.19 -12.27 13.24
N HIS A 88 -14.65 -12.51 12.02
CA HIS A 88 -15.25 -13.80 11.65
C HIS A 88 -14.24 -14.93 11.39
N LYS A 89 -12.95 -14.59 11.19
CA LYS A 89 -11.87 -15.60 11.07
C LYS A 89 -10.97 -15.69 12.29
N ASP A 90 -11.17 -14.82 13.27
CA ASP A 90 -10.30 -14.68 14.45
C ASP A 90 -8.82 -14.53 14.06
N ASP A 91 -8.55 -13.75 13.02
CA ASP A 91 -7.25 -13.50 12.45
C ASP A 91 -6.87 -12.01 12.56
N TYR A 92 -5.61 -11.66 12.28
CA TYR A 92 -5.09 -10.31 12.43
C TYR A 92 -4.35 -9.84 11.19
N ILE A 93 -4.60 -8.60 10.78
CA ILE A 93 -3.84 -7.91 9.72
C ILE A 93 -2.84 -6.96 10.38
N ASN A 94 -1.55 -7.24 10.23
CA ASN A 94 -0.49 -6.34 10.69
C ASN A 94 -0.28 -5.21 9.68
N ILE A 95 -0.31 -3.95 10.15
CA ILE A 95 -0.06 -2.76 9.34
C ILE A 95 1.45 -2.58 9.21
N ARG A 96 2.00 -2.86 8.03
CA ARG A 96 3.45 -2.88 7.78
C ARG A 96 4.05 -1.54 7.35
N ASN A 97 3.23 -0.55 7.09
CA ASN A 97 3.64 0.78 6.65
C ASN A 97 3.26 1.82 7.69
N LYS A 98 3.97 2.95 7.72
CA LYS A 98 3.49 4.12 8.44
C LYS A 98 2.42 4.81 7.61
N ILE A 99 1.17 4.75 8.04
CA ILE A 99 0.02 5.31 7.33
C ILE A 99 -0.54 6.50 8.12
N THR A 100 -0.89 7.56 7.41
CA THR A 100 -1.47 8.78 7.98
C THR A 100 -2.71 9.21 7.20
N CYS A 101 -3.43 10.20 7.68
CA CYS A 101 -4.62 10.76 7.01
C CYS A 101 -4.37 11.27 5.59
N LEU A 102 -3.13 11.63 5.25
CA LEU A 102 -2.75 12.13 3.93
C LEU A 102 -2.21 11.05 2.98
N THR A 103 -2.01 9.83 3.48
CA THR A 103 -1.48 8.74 2.69
C THR A 103 -2.46 8.37 1.58
N ARG A 104 -1.92 8.13 0.39
CA ARG A 104 -2.64 7.75 -0.83
C ARG A 104 -2.38 6.29 -1.17
N ASN A 105 -3.11 5.76 -2.14
CA ASN A 105 -2.98 4.39 -2.63
C ASN A 105 -3.03 3.36 -1.49
N THR A 106 -4.11 3.43 -0.71
CA THR A 106 -4.25 2.60 0.48
C THR A 106 -5.40 1.60 0.35
N ILE A 107 -5.17 0.41 0.89
CA ILE A 107 -6.23 -0.52 1.26
C ILE A 107 -6.70 -0.16 2.66
N TYR A 108 -8.00 -0.25 2.89
CA TYR A 108 -8.60 0.04 4.19
C TYR A 108 -9.69 -0.97 4.55
N ILE A 109 -9.94 -1.10 5.84
CA ILE A 109 -11.09 -1.85 6.37
C ILE A 109 -12.07 -0.85 6.97
N ILE A 110 -13.35 -0.98 6.62
CA ILE A 110 -14.47 -0.38 7.33
C ILE A 110 -15.03 -1.45 8.27
N GLU A 111 -15.28 -1.08 9.50
CA GLU A 111 -15.83 -1.94 10.53
C GLU A 111 -17.05 -1.29 11.14
N CYS A 112 -18.11 -2.07 11.31
CA CYS A 112 -19.21 -1.70 12.19
C CYS A 112 -18.90 -2.22 13.60
N VAL A 113 -18.61 -1.33 14.55
CA VAL A 113 -18.28 -1.73 15.92
C VAL A 113 -19.44 -2.36 16.69
N ARG A 114 -20.68 -2.28 16.16
CA ARG A 114 -21.87 -2.87 16.75
C ARG A 114 -22.04 -4.36 16.44
N CYS A 115 -21.95 -4.71 15.14
CA CYS A 115 -22.17 -6.08 14.66
C CYS A 115 -20.90 -6.78 14.23
N LEU A 116 -19.77 -6.06 14.21
CA LEU A 116 -18.44 -6.54 13.84
C LEU A 116 -18.29 -6.90 12.35
N ASP A 117 -19.28 -6.55 11.52
CA ASP A 117 -19.19 -6.72 10.07
C ASP A 117 -18.11 -5.82 9.50
N GLN A 118 -17.35 -6.35 8.54
CA GLN A 118 -16.21 -5.69 7.95
C GLN A 118 -16.30 -5.63 6.43
N TYR A 119 -15.74 -4.56 5.87
CA TYR A 119 -15.64 -4.30 4.44
C TYR A 119 -14.20 -3.93 4.08
N ALA A 120 -13.63 -4.56 3.07
CA ALA A 120 -12.35 -4.13 2.49
C ALA A 120 -12.58 -3.26 1.25
N GLY A 121 -11.82 -2.18 1.15
CA GLY A 121 -11.85 -1.29 0.01
C GLY A 121 -10.50 -0.65 -0.25
N SER A 122 -10.39 0.03 -1.40
CA SER A 122 -9.17 0.74 -1.79
C SER A 122 -9.44 2.20 -2.15
N THR A 123 -8.40 3.01 -2.15
CA THR A 123 -8.46 4.39 -2.63
C THR A 123 -7.11 4.87 -3.15
N CYS A 124 -7.12 5.53 -4.31
CA CYS A 124 -5.97 6.28 -4.85
C CYS A 124 -5.89 7.70 -4.26
N GLN A 125 -6.95 8.18 -3.62
CA GLN A 125 -7.00 9.51 -2.99
C GLN A 125 -6.38 9.48 -1.59
N PRO A 126 -6.07 10.65 -0.98
CA PRO A 126 -5.74 10.72 0.44
C PRO A 126 -6.81 10.04 1.30
N PHE A 127 -6.38 9.22 2.25
CA PHE A 127 -7.28 8.42 3.09
C PHE A 127 -8.41 9.25 3.73
N ARG A 128 -8.10 10.46 4.23
CA ARG A 128 -9.10 11.35 4.84
C ARG A 128 -10.24 11.68 3.89
N LEU A 129 -9.95 11.95 2.60
CA LEU A 129 -10.99 12.30 1.61
C LEU A 129 -11.91 11.12 1.34
N ARG A 130 -11.35 9.91 1.27
CA ARG A 130 -12.17 8.70 1.11
C ARG A 130 -13.05 8.44 2.32
N CYS A 131 -12.54 8.65 3.53
CA CYS A 131 -13.33 8.54 4.76
C CYS A 131 -14.47 9.58 4.80
N ASP A 132 -14.21 10.84 4.44
CA ASP A 132 -15.24 11.89 4.37
C ASP A 132 -16.27 11.58 3.29
N GLN A 133 -15.87 11.00 2.15
CA GLN A 133 -16.77 10.57 1.08
C GLN A 133 -17.72 9.46 1.57
N TRP A 134 -17.23 8.42 2.25
CA TRP A 134 -18.07 7.39 2.83
C TRP A 134 -19.11 7.97 3.78
N ARG A 135 -18.69 8.86 4.67
CA ARG A 135 -19.59 9.52 5.61
C ARG A 135 -20.67 10.34 4.90
N SER A 136 -20.28 11.08 3.86
CA SER A 136 -21.24 11.84 3.05
C SER A 136 -22.23 10.91 2.35
N ASP A 137 -21.74 9.85 1.69
CA ASP A 137 -22.58 8.88 0.96
C ASP A 137 -23.58 8.16 1.90
N ILE A 138 -23.16 7.83 3.12
CA ILE A 138 -24.03 7.21 4.13
C ILE A 138 -25.08 8.22 4.62
N ASN A 139 -24.69 9.47 4.94
CA ASN A 139 -25.59 10.50 5.44
C ASN A 139 -26.70 10.88 4.45
N ILE A 140 -26.38 10.90 3.15
CA ILE A 140 -27.39 11.17 2.10
C ILE A 140 -28.16 9.92 1.69
N ASN A 141 -27.90 8.78 2.32
CA ASN A 141 -28.50 7.48 2.02
C ASN A 141 -28.45 7.16 0.50
N LYS A 142 -27.27 7.25 -0.09
CA LYS A 142 -27.05 6.98 -1.51
C LYS A 142 -27.50 5.55 -1.86
N LYS A 143 -28.30 5.39 -2.89
CA LYS A 143 -28.97 4.11 -3.24
C LYS A 143 -28.04 2.95 -3.63
N SER A 144 -26.73 3.14 -3.69
CA SER A 144 -25.77 2.12 -4.13
C SER A 144 -24.64 1.93 -3.11
N GLY A 145 -24.46 0.70 -2.67
CA GLY A 145 -23.33 0.28 -1.85
C GLY A 145 -23.76 -0.43 -0.56
N ASP A 146 -23.15 -1.58 -0.33
CA ASP A 146 -23.51 -2.47 0.79
C ASP A 146 -23.21 -1.82 2.15
N VAL A 147 -22.09 -1.11 2.25
CA VAL A 147 -21.72 -0.34 3.45
C VAL A 147 -22.76 0.75 3.74
N ILE A 148 -23.28 1.42 2.70
CA ILE A 148 -24.28 2.48 2.87
C ILE A 148 -25.59 1.88 3.38
N GLN A 149 -26.03 0.78 2.78
CA GLN A 149 -27.22 0.07 3.23
C GLN A 149 -27.07 -0.40 4.67
N HIS A 150 -25.92 -0.98 5.04
CA HIS A 150 -25.63 -1.45 6.39
C HIS A 150 -25.77 -0.34 7.43
N PHE A 151 -25.12 0.82 7.21
CA PHE A 151 -25.15 1.92 8.18
C PHE A 151 -26.48 2.70 8.19
N ASN A 152 -27.35 2.49 7.22
CA ASN A 152 -28.71 3.04 7.20
C ASN A 152 -29.76 2.05 7.75
N MET A 153 -29.37 0.83 8.17
CA MET A 153 -30.30 -0.08 8.86
C MET A 153 -30.67 0.44 10.25
N LYS A 154 -31.86 0.06 10.70
CA LYS A 154 -32.36 0.43 12.05
C LYS A 154 -31.37 -0.01 13.13
N GLY A 155 -31.00 0.94 13.97
CA GLY A 155 -30.10 0.71 15.09
C GLY A 155 -28.61 0.87 14.77
N HIS A 156 -28.26 1.21 13.53
CA HIS A 156 -26.90 1.63 13.18
C HIS A 156 -26.81 3.16 13.18
N ASP A 157 -25.65 3.67 13.59
CA ASP A 157 -25.36 5.09 13.60
C ASP A 157 -23.90 5.29 13.16
N ILE A 158 -23.72 6.09 12.13
CA ILE A 158 -22.41 6.38 11.57
C ILE A 158 -21.48 7.07 12.55
N SER A 159 -22.01 7.90 13.45
CA SER A 159 -21.20 8.66 14.41
C SER A 159 -20.55 7.78 15.47
N THR A 160 -21.20 6.67 15.82
CA THR A 160 -20.80 5.78 16.91
C THR A 160 -20.32 4.40 16.43
N HIS A 161 -20.89 3.88 15.33
CA HIS A 161 -20.65 2.51 14.90
C HIS A 161 -19.69 2.39 13.70
N PHE A 162 -19.49 3.46 12.92
CA PHE A 162 -18.59 3.45 11.77
C PHE A 162 -17.14 3.69 12.20
N ARG A 163 -16.27 2.76 11.80
CA ARG A 163 -14.81 2.89 11.96
C ARG A 163 -14.12 2.50 10.67
N MET A 164 -13.19 3.33 10.21
CA MET A 164 -12.40 3.07 9.01
C MET A 164 -10.91 3.12 9.33
N THR A 165 -10.16 2.10 8.95
CA THR A 165 -8.74 1.95 9.26
C THR A 165 -7.97 1.59 8.01
N PRO A 166 -6.95 2.36 7.60
CA PRO A 166 -6.08 1.97 6.50
C PRO A 166 -5.08 0.92 6.97
N ILE A 167 -4.82 -0.08 6.13
CA ILE A 167 -4.03 -1.26 6.50
C ILE A 167 -2.76 -1.46 5.67
N GLU A 168 -2.74 -0.97 4.43
CA GLU A 168 -1.59 -1.14 3.54
C GLU A 168 -1.46 0.05 2.58
N ILE A 169 -0.20 0.40 2.23
CA ILE A 169 0.11 1.28 1.10
C ILE A 169 0.50 0.39 -0.07
N VAL A 170 -0.19 0.55 -1.21
CA VAL A 170 0.10 -0.18 -2.43
C VAL A 170 0.94 0.69 -3.36
N TYR A 171 2.08 0.16 -3.79
CA TYR A 171 2.96 0.81 -4.75
C TYR A 171 2.68 0.25 -6.13
N GLY A 172 2.21 1.08 -7.05
CA GLY A 172 1.84 0.70 -8.40
C GLY A 172 0.71 1.56 -8.96
N ASP A 173 0.11 1.08 -10.02
CA ASP A 173 -1.04 1.69 -10.69
C ASP A 173 -2.38 1.33 -10.00
N GLU A 174 -3.46 1.81 -10.57
CA GLU A 174 -4.81 1.56 -10.06
C GLU A 174 -5.20 0.07 -10.17
N ASP A 175 -4.72 -0.62 -11.19
CA ASP A 175 -4.98 -2.05 -11.38
C ASP A 175 -4.29 -2.88 -10.29
N THR A 176 -3.06 -2.53 -9.94
CA THR A 176 -2.33 -3.14 -8.81
C THR A 176 -3.10 -2.92 -7.50
N LEU A 177 -3.66 -1.73 -7.30
CA LEU A 177 -4.46 -1.40 -6.12
C LEU A 177 -5.73 -2.26 -6.04
N ARG A 178 -6.45 -2.43 -7.17
CA ARG A 178 -7.65 -3.27 -7.27
C ARG A 178 -7.35 -4.76 -7.04
N ILE A 179 -6.25 -5.26 -7.62
CA ILE A 179 -5.80 -6.64 -7.40
C ILE A 179 -5.52 -6.86 -5.93
N ARG A 180 -4.87 -5.91 -5.28
CA ARG A 180 -4.54 -6.00 -3.86
C ARG A 180 -5.78 -5.98 -2.96
N GLU A 181 -6.76 -5.11 -3.26
CA GLU A 181 -8.07 -5.09 -2.59
C GLU A 181 -8.76 -6.46 -2.69
N ARG A 182 -8.83 -7.02 -3.91
CA ARG A 182 -9.43 -8.34 -4.15
C ARG A 182 -8.75 -9.44 -3.33
N MET A 183 -7.42 -9.42 -3.24
CA MET A 183 -6.68 -10.37 -2.41
C MET A 183 -7.10 -10.30 -0.94
N TYR A 184 -7.35 -9.11 -0.39
CA TYR A 184 -7.85 -8.97 0.98
C TYR A 184 -9.26 -9.50 1.12
N ILE A 185 -10.17 -9.19 0.18
CA ILE A 185 -11.55 -9.69 0.17
C ILE A 185 -11.56 -11.22 0.17
N ASP A 186 -10.79 -11.85 -0.74
CA ASP A 186 -10.75 -13.31 -0.89
C ASP A 186 -10.05 -13.99 0.31
N THR A 187 -8.90 -13.47 0.75
CA THR A 187 -8.12 -14.05 1.86
C THR A 187 -8.92 -14.08 3.15
N TYR A 188 -9.65 -13.02 3.41
CA TYR A 188 -10.41 -12.89 4.65
C TYR A 188 -11.89 -13.25 4.50
N GLY A 189 -12.36 -13.70 3.32
CA GLY A 189 -13.72 -14.18 3.09
C GLY A 189 -14.79 -13.10 3.29
N LEU A 190 -14.47 -11.84 2.98
CA LEU A 190 -15.34 -10.69 3.24
C LEU A 190 -16.57 -10.63 2.29
N LEU A 191 -16.60 -11.45 1.24
CA LEU A 191 -17.79 -11.65 0.40
C LEU A 191 -18.86 -12.46 1.09
N GLU A 192 -18.47 -13.43 1.92
CA GLU A 192 -19.38 -14.42 2.50
C GLU A 192 -19.82 -14.00 3.91
N SER A 193 -18.94 -13.35 4.63
CA SER A 193 -19.13 -13.02 6.05
C SER A 193 -18.92 -11.55 6.39
N GLY A 194 -18.77 -10.69 5.39
CA GLY A 194 -18.58 -9.25 5.55
C GLY A 194 -19.58 -8.43 4.73
N MET A 195 -19.30 -7.14 4.59
CA MET A 195 -20.12 -6.21 3.81
C MET A 195 -19.70 -6.10 2.33
N ASN A 196 -18.77 -6.92 1.85
CA ASN A 196 -18.42 -6.95 0.42
C ASN A 196 -19.37 -7.90 -0.31
N THR A 197 -20.24 -7.41 -1.19
CA THR A 197 -21.18 -8.27 -1.98
C THR A 197 -20.71 -8.51 -3.40
N LYS A 198 -19.71 -7.75 -3.88
CA LYS A 198 -19.15 -7.89 -5.22
C LYS A 198 -17.63 -7.86 -5.18
N ARG A 199 -17.02 -8.70 -6.02
CA ARG A 199 -15.61 -8.55 -6.35
C ARG A 199 -15.45 -7.29 -7.19
N THR A 200 -14.50 -6.44 -6.82
CA THR A 200 -14.11 -5.28 -7.63
C THR A 200 -13.60 -5.79 -9.00
N THR A 201 -14.27 -5.42 -10.08
CA THR A 201 -13.90 -5.79 -11.47
C THR A 201 -12.73 -4.96 -11.95
#